data_2239c9679b0fc167fc9ca5fe3be324ba
#
_entry.id   2239c9679b0fc167fc9ca5fe3be324ba
#
_cell.length_a   1.000
_cell.length_b   1.000
_cell.length_c   1.000
_cell.angle_alpha   90.00
_cell.angle_beta   90.00
_cell.angle_gamma   90.00
#
_symmetry.space_group_name_H-M   'P 1'
#
loop_
_entity.id
_entity.type
_entity.pdbx_description
1 polymer ?
#
loop_
_entity_poly.entity_id
_entity_poly.type
_entity_poly.pdbx_seq_one_letter_code
_entity_poly.pdbx_strand_id
1 'polypeptide(L)'
;AENAIKNMTVRGAPLIGATAAYGIYLAVREMHEKGLSKEFLDEAFSALRASRPTAINLFWALDKMKAALENCDDYLNISWEEAARIVEEDIEICRMIGVHGLPLLEEISKNKKGEAVNILTHCNAGMLGCIELGTVTSPIYQAHEKGIKIHIWVDETRPRNQGSNLTAFELTKHGIEHTLVVDNTGGHLMQH
;
A
#
# COMPACT_ATOMS: atom_id res chain seq x y z
N ALA A 1 -8.84 -4.45 14.12
CA ALA A 1 -7.74 -4.63 13.14
C ALA A 1 -7.77 -6.05 12.54
N GLU A 2 -7.69 -7.12 13.34
CA GLU A 2 -7.63 -8.52 12.88
C GLU A 2 -8.71 -8.86 11.84
N ASN A 3 -9.98 -8.65 12.17
CA ASN A 3 -11.10 -8.92 11.26
C ASN A 3 -11.01 -8.14 9.95
N ALA A 4 -10.56 -6.90 9.97
CA ALA A 4 -10.42 -6.06 8.77
C ALA A 4 -9.34 -6.62 7.83
N ILE A 5 -8.25 -7.16 8.38
CA ILE A 5 -7.19 -7.81 7.61
C ILE A 5 -7.67 -9.17 7.07
N LYS A 6 -8.32 -9.97 7.91
CA LYS A 6 -8.75 -11.33 7.60
C LYS A 6 -9.83 -11.39 6.52
N ASN A 7 -10.83 -10.50 6.58
CA ASN A 7 -11.92 -10.43 5.61
C ASN A 7 -11.62 -9.53 4.40
N MET A 8 -10.40 -8.98 4.32
CA MET A 8 -9.94 -8.10 3.25
C MET A 8 -10.68 -6.76 3.14
N THR A 9 -11.29 -6.25 4.23
CA THR A 9 -11.71 -4.85 4.31
C THR A 9 -10.49 -3.93 4.16
N VAL A 10 -9.35 -4.37 4.71
CA VAL A 10 -8.02 -3.81 4.45
C VAL A 10 -7.21 -4.81 3.63
N ARG A 11 -6.63 -4.37 2.54
CA ARG A 11 -5.82 -5.20 1.61
C ARG A 11 -4.62 -4.39 1.10
N GLY A 12 -3.62 -5.09 0.53
CA GLY A 12 -2.35 -4.50 0.10
C GLY A 12 -1.29 -4.59 1.19
N ALA A 13 -0.08 -5.00 0.80
CA ALA A 13 0.96 -5.35 1.76
C ALA A 13 1.32 -4.20 2.72
N PRO A 14 1.58 -2.95 2.25
CA PRO A 14 1.90 -1.84 3.15
C PRO A 14 0.74 -1.49 4.09
N LEU A 15 -0.48 -1.38 3.56
CA LEU A 15 -1.64 -1.02 4.36
C LEU A 15 -1.98 -2.09 5.42
N ILE A 16 -1.75 -3.37 5.13
CA ILE A 16 -1.89 -4.44 6.11
C ILE A 16 -0.86 -4.27 7.24
N GLY A 17 0.39 -3.95 6.92
CA GLY A 17 1.43 -3.68 7.91
C GLY A 17 1.08 -2.52 8.84
N ALA A 18 0.69 -1.38 8.27
CA ALA A 18 0.23 -0.22 9.03
C ALA A 18 -0.99 -0.53 9.91
N THR A 19 -1.98 -1.26 9.36
CA THR A 19 -3.18 -1.68 10.11
C THR A 19 -2.82 -2.60 11.28
N ALA A 20 -1.83 -3.48 11.11
CA ALA A 20 -1.37 -4.35 12.18
C ALA A 20 -0.64 -3.57 13.28
N ALA A 21 0.20 -2.59 12.91
CA ALA A 21 0.88 -1.72 13.87
C ALA A 21 -0.11 -0.94 14.74
N TYR A 22 -1.10 -0.29 14.12
CA TYR A 22 -2.18 0.35 14.88
C TYR A 22 -3.07 -0.66 15.62
N GLY A 23 -3.17 -1.90 15.14
CA GLY A 23 -3.85 -2.97 15.86
C GLY A 23 -3.19 -3.29 17.20
N ILE A 24 -1.87 -3.29 17.24
CA ILE A 24 -1.09 -3.44 18.50
C ILE A 24 -1.25 -2.22 19.39
N TYR A 25 -1.17 -1.00 18.85
CA TYR A 25 -1.44 0.21 19.64
C TYR A 25 -2.83 0.15 20.31
N LEU A 26 -3.87 -0.27 19.58
CA LEU A 26 -5.21 -0.41 20.14
C LEU A 26 -5.29 -1.49 21.24
N ALA A 27 -4.53 -2.58 21.09
CA ALA A 27 -4.42 -3.60 22.14
C ALA A 27 -3.71 -3.07 23.39
N VAL A 28 -2.62 -2.33 23.22
CA VAL A 28 -1.91 -1.65 24.33
C VAL A 28 -2.82 -0.68 25.06
N ARG A 29 -3.58 0.12 24.32
CA ARG A 29 -4.55 1.06 24.88
C ARG A 29 -5.63 0.33 25.69
N GLU A 30 -6.20 -0.74 25.13
CA GLU A 30 -7.22 -1.55 25.82
C GLU A 30 -6.65 -2.23 27.07
N MET A 31 -5.42 -2.74 26.99
CA MET A 31 -4.69 -3.31 28.12
C MET A 31 -4.56 -2.28 29.26
N HIS A 32 -4.16 -1.05 28.92
CA HIS A 32 -4.00 0.03 29.90
C HIS A 32 -5.33 0.46 30.51
N GLU A 33 -6.37 0.70 29.69
CA GLU A 33 -7.68 1.17 30.12
C GLU A 33 -8.42 0.16 31.03
N LYS A 34 -8.23 -1.14 30.78
CA LYS A 34 -8.90 -2.24 31.50
C LYS A 34 -8.05 -2.91 32.57
N GLY A 35 -6.78 -2.51 32.72
CA GLY A 35 -5.84 -3.15 33.65
C GLY A 35 -5.55 -4.61 33.32
N LEU A 36 -5.48 -4.95 32.00
CA LEU A 36 -5.21 -6.32 31.56
C LEU A 36 -3.72 -6.64 31.64
N SER A 37 -3.41 -7.92 31.70
CA SER A 37 -2.03 -8.40 31.82
C SER A 37 -1.28 -8.40 30.48
N LYS A 38 0.03 -8.64 30.53
CA LYS A 38 0.88 -8.71 29.35
C LYS A 38 0.53 -9.88 28.41
N GLU A 39 -0.04 -10.94 28.94
CA GLU A 39 -0.52 -12.09 28.16
C GLU A 39 -1.60 -11.68 27.16
N PHE A 40 -2.47 -10.70 27.48
CA PHE A 40 -3.43 -10.14 26.53
C PHE A 40 -2.74 -9.52 25.30
N LEU A 41 -1.63 -8.83 25.50
CA LEU A 41 -0.88 -8.27 24.40
C LEU A 41 -0.21 -9.35 23.52
N ASP A 42 0.33 -10.40 24.12
CA ASP A 42 0.88 -11.56 23.40
C ASP A 42 -0.19 -12.30 22.58
N GLU A 43 -1.42 -12.42 23.11
CA GLU A 43 -2.57 -12.93 22.36
C GLU A 43 -2.92 -12.04 21.16
N ALA A 44 -2.90 -10.70 21.33
CA ALA A 44 -3.17 -9.76 20.26
C ALA A 44 -2.12 -9.86 19.12
N PHE A 45 -0.83 -9.97 19.46
CA PHE A 45 0.24 -10.24 18.49
C PHE A 45 0.01 -11.56 17.73
N SER A 46 -0.36 -12.61 18.45
CA SER A 46 -0.60 -13.93 17.86
C SER A 46 -1.80 -13.93 16.93
N ALA A 47 -2.90 -13.29 17.31
CA ALA A 47 -4.12 -13.18 16.52
C ALA A 47 -3.89 -12.38 15.23
N LEU A 48 -3.20 -11.24 15.31
CA LEU A 48 -2.85 -10.46 14.13
C LEU A 48 -1.92 -11.24 13.20
N ARG A 49 -0.90 -11.89 13.73
CA ARG A 49 0.04 -12.69 12.93
C ARG A 49 -0.64 -13.84 12.19
N ALA A 50 -1.66 -14.45 12.78
CA ALA A 50 -2.44 -15.54 12.18
C ALA A 50 -3.49 -15.05 11.16
N SER A 51 -3.80 -13.76 11.11
CA SER A 51 -4.87 -13.20 10.26
C SER A 51 -4.63 -13.37 8.75
N ARG A 52 -3.35 -13.26 8.30
CA ARG A 52 -2.93 -13.52 6.91
C ARG A 52 -1.51 -14.09 6.83
N PRO A 53 -1.35 -15.41 6.82
CA PRO A 53 -0.05 -16.09 6.93
C PRO A 53 0.95 -15.81 5.79
N THR A 54 0.50 -15.28 4.66
CA THR A 54 1.34 -14.98 3.49
C THR A 54 1.72 -13.50 3.37
N ALA A 55 1.22 -12.64 4.26
CA ALA A 55 1.46 -11.20 4.19
C ALA A 55 2.76 -10.80 4.92
N ILE A 56 3.88 -10.76 4.20
CA ILE A 56 5.21 -10.48 4.78
C ILE A 56 5.24 -9.15 5.54
N ASN A 57 4.63 -8.09 5.02
CA ASN A 57 4.58 -6.80 5.70
C ASN A 57 3.82 -6.84 7.03
N LEU A 58 2.86 -7.75 7.19
CA LEU A 58 2.20 -7.99 8.46
C LEU A 58 3.22 -8.44 9.53
N PHE A 59 4.03 -9.42 9.20
CA PHE A 59 5.05 -9.94 10.11
C PHE A 59 6.11 -8.89 10.43
N TRP A 60 6.61 -8.21 9.40
CA TRP A 60 7.58 -7.13 9.54
C TRP A 60 7.08 -6.02 10.49
N ALA A 61 5.86 -5.55 10.33
CA ALA A 61 5.28 -4.53 11.18
C ALA A 61 5.10 -5.01 12.63
N LEU A 62 4.61 -6.24 12.81
CA LEU A 62 4.47 -6.84 14.14
C LEU A 62 5.82 -7.04 14.83
N ASP A 63 6.86 -7.44 14.10
CA ASP A 63 8.20 -7.61 14.66
C ASP A 63 8.82 -6.26 15.06
N LYS A 64 8.61 -5.19 14.28
CA LYS A 64 8.98 -3.81 14.66
C LYS A 64 8.26 -3.35 15.93
N MET A 65 6.93 -3.51 15.98
CA MET A 65 6.14 -3.16 17.16
C MET A 65 6.60 -3.92 18.41
N LYS A 66 6.89 -5.23 18.25
CA LYS A 66 7.39 -6.06 19.35
C LYS A 66 8.74 -5.56 19.85
N ALA A 67 9.68 -5.29 18.95
CA ALA A 67 11.01 -4.78 19.30
C ALA A 67 10.93 -3.41 20.01
N ALA A 68 10.05 -2.52 19.56
CA ALA A 68 9.87 -1.21 20.19
C ALA A 68 9.29 -1.33 21.62
N LEU A 69 8.44 -2.33 21.87
CA LEU A 69 7.85 -2.58 23.19
C LEU A 69 8.72 -3.45 24.11
N GLU A 70 9.82 -4.02 23.60
CA GLU A 70 10.79 -4.72 24.43
C GLU A 70 11.55 -3.70 25.32
N ASN A 71 11.55 -3.95 26.64
CA ASN A 71 12.29 -3.15 27.62
C ASN A 71 11.87 -1.66 27.71
N CYS A 72 10.61 -1.34 27.40
CA CYS A 72 10.06 -0.01 27.61
C CYS A 72 9.11 0.03 28.81
N ASP A 73 9.03 1.18 29.47
CA ASP A 73 8.09 1.41 30.60
C ASP A 73 6.79 2.08 30.13
N ASP A 74 6.82 2.81 29.01
CA ASP A 74 5.68 3.55 28.47
C ASP A 74 5.13 2.89 27.20
N TYR A 75 4.44 1.78 27.39
CA TYR A 75 3.82 1.02 26.29
C TYR A 75 2.89 1.86 25.42
N LEU A 76 2.16 2.80 26.02
CA LEU A 76 1.13 3.56 25.29
C LEU A 76 1.76 4.54 24.29
N ASN A 77 2.68 5.36 24.75
CA ASN A 77 3.36 6.33 23.87
C ASN A 77 4.26 5.62 22.85
N ILE A 78 5.05 4.65 23.27
CA ILE A 78 5.96 3.93 22.35
C ILE A 78 5.20 3.18 21.26
N SER A 79 4.08 2.53 21.58
CA SER A 79 3.28 1.85 20.55
C SER A 79 2.63 2.82 19.55
N TRP A 80 2.22 4.00 20.01
CA TRP A 80 1.70 5.04 19.12
C TRP A 80 2.78 5.59 18.20
N GLU A 81 3.92 5.97 18.75
CA GLU A 81 5.05 6.54 18.01
C GLU A 81 5.58 5.55 16.96
N GLU A 82 5.74 4.28 17.34
CA GLU A 82 6.22 3.26 16.40
C GLU A 82 5.21 2.98 15.29
N ALA A 83 3.90 2.91 15.60
CA ALA A 83 2.87 2.73 14.59
C ALA A 83 2.84 3.93 13.62
N ALA A 84 2.94 5.15 14.11
CA ALA A 84 3.02 6.36 13.29
C ALA A 84 4.28 6.35 12.41
N ARG A 85 5.44 5.96 12.96
CA ARG A 85 6.71 5.86 12.22
C ARG A 85 6.63 4.85 11.08
N ILE A 86 5.99 3.70 11.29
CA ILE A 86 5.77 2.70 10.23
C ILE A 86 4.95 3.30 9.07
N VAL A 87 3.93 4.08 9.38
CA VAL A 87 3.08 4.76 8.38
C VAL A 87 3.89 5.82 7.62
N GLU A 88 4.62 6.68 8.31
CA GLU A 88 5.42 7.74 7.71
C GLU A 88 6.56 7.19 6.83
N GLU A 89 7.20 6.09 7.27
CA GLU A 89 8.19 5.38 6.45
C GLU A 89 7.59 4.89 5.12
N ASP A 90 6.40 4.30 5.14
CA ASP A 90 5.74 3.80 3.92
C ASP A 90 5.37 4.95 2.97
N ILE A 91 4.82 6.04 3.51
CA ILE A 91 4.49 7.25 2.73
C ILE A 91 5.74 7.79 2.03
N GLU A 92 6.85 7.91 2.75
CA GLU A 92 8.10 8.40 2.19
C GLU A 92 8.70 7.44 1.16
N ILE A 93 8.66 6.13 1.40
CA ILE A 93 9.08 5.11 0.43
C ILE A 93 8.25 5.22 -0.85
N CYS A 94 6.93 5.30 -0.76
CA CYS A 94 6.05 5.44 -1.92
C CYS A 94 6.33 6.76 -2.67
N ARG A 95 6.53 7.86 -1.96
CA ARG A 95 6.91 9.15 -2.56
C ARG A 95 8.24 9.06 -3.31
N MET A 96 9.25 8.44 -2.71
CA MET A 96 10.58 8.29 -3.31
C MET A 96 10.59 7.34 -4.51
N ILE A 97 9.76 6.29 -4.52
CA ILE A 97 9.54 5.45 -5.73
C ILE A 97 9.05 6.34 -6.88
N GLY A 98 8.13 7.26 -6.60
CA GLY A 98 7.68 8.23 -7.60
C GLY A 98 8.79 9.14 -8.09
N VAL A 99 9.57 9.72 -7.17
CA VAL A 99 10.70 10.61 -7.49
C VAL A 99 11.74 9.92 -8.38
N HIS A 100 12.06 8.67 -8.11
CA HIS A 100 13.02 7.90 -8.91
C HIS A 100 12.43 7.31 -10.19
N GLY A 101 11.13 7.02 -10.21
CA GLY A 101 10.44 6.52 -11.41
C GLY A 101 10.10 7.61 -12.43
N LEU A 102 9.82 8.82 -11.96
CA LEU A 102 9.43 9.95 -12.82
C LEU A 102 10.44 10.29 -13.93
N PRO A 103 11.77 10.33 -13.70
CA PRO A 103 12.73 10.60 -14.77
C PRO A 103 12.65 9.61 -15.94
N LEU A 104 12.28 8.35 -15.69
CA LEU A 104 12.07 7.35 -16.73
C LEU A 104 10.90 7.74 -17.64
N LEU A 105 9.80 8.21 -17.05
CA LEU A 105 8.63 8.68 -17.81
C LEU A 105 8.93 9.98 -18.55
N GLU A 106 9.70 10.89 -17.97
CA GLU A 106 10.16 12.13 -18.62
C GLU A 106 11.02 11.83 -19.87
N GLU A 107 11.94 10.86 -19.78
CA GLU A 107 12.77 10.45 -20.88
C GLU A 107 11.94 9.85 -22.04
N ILE A 108 11.03 8.92 -21.70
CA ILE A 108 10.12 8.32 -22.68
C ILE A 108 9.25 9.41 -23.34
N SER A 109 8.70 10.32 -22.56
CA SER A 109 7.85 11.41 -23.05
C SER A 109 8.59 12.32 -24.06
N LYS A 110 9.85 12.66 -23.79
CA LYS A 110 10.69 13.43 -24.73
C LYS A 110 10.83 12.73 -26.08
N ASN A 111 10.97 11.40 -26.06
CA ASN A 111 11.14 10.59 -27.28
C ASN A 111 9.81 10.39 -28.05
N LYS A 112 8.66 10.54 -27.39
CA LYS A 112 7.32 10.36 -27.96
C LYS A 112 6.81 11.57 -28.77
N LYS A 113 7.56 12.67 -28.83
CA LYS A 113 7.22 13.86 -29.65
C LYS A 113 5.80 14.40 -29.45
N GLY A 114 5.29 14.36 -28.22
CA GLY A 114 3.97 14.87 -27.84
C GLY A 114 2.84 13.84 -27.79
N GLU A 115 3.12 12.60 -28.14
CA GLU A 115 2.20 11.47 -27.88
C GLU A 115 2.24 11.06 -26.40
N ALA A 116 1.21 10.35 -25.95
CA ALA A 116 1.13 9.87 -24.58
C ALA A 116 2.15 8.74 -24.31
N VAL A 117 2.71 8.74 -23.10
CA VAL A 117 3.47 7.60 -22.59
C VAL A 117 2.47 6.53 -22.17
N ASN A 118 2.54 5.38 -22.82
CA ASN A 118 1.70 4.22 -22.48
C ASN A 118 2.33 3.43 -21.33
N ILE A 119 1.54 3.16 -20.30
CA ILE A 119 1.96 2.42 -19.11
C ILE A 119 0.97 1.28 -18.89
N LEU A 120 1.45 0.04 -18.81
CA LEU A 120 0.63 -1.12 -18.45
C LEU A 120 0.73 -1.36 -16.94
N THR A 121 -0.41 -1.57 -16.28
CA THR A 121 -0.48 -1.90 -14.86
C THR A 121 -1.19 -3.22 -14.64
N HIS A 122 -0.78 -3.93 -13.59
CA HIS A 122 -1.43 -5.16 -13.15
C HIS A 122 -1.74 -5.09 -11.66
N CYS A 123 -2.89 -5.60 -11.24
CA CYS A 123 -3.37 -5.59 -9.86
C CYS A 123 -3.64 -4.16 -9.34
N ASN A 124 -3.49 -3.96 -8.04
CA ASN A 124 -3.53 -2.65 -7.41
C ASN A 124 -2.35 -2.49 -6.44
N ALA A 125 -1.49 -1.56 -6.76
CA ALA A 125 -0.39 -1.09 -5.93
C ALA A 125 -0.44 0.44 -5.81
N GLY A 126 -1.65 0.98 -5.76
CA GLY A 126 -1.98 2.38 -5.54
C GLY A 126 -2.34 2.67 -4.09
N MET A 127 -2.97 3.83 -3.86
CA MET A 127 -3.35 4.35 -2.53
C MET A 127 -4.18 3.35 -1.72
N LEU A 128 -5.10 2.63 -2.37
CA LEU A 128 -5.95 1.63 -1.70
C LEU A 128 -5.21 0.35 -1.27
N GLY A 129 -3.98 0.18 -1.70
CA GLY A 129 -3.11 -0.95 -1.30
C GLY A 129 -1.93 -0.54 -0.43
N CYS A 130 -1.66 0.76 -0.40
CA CYS A 130 -0.62 1.42 0.39
C CYS A 130 -1.29 2.41 1.36
N ILE A 131 -0.59 3.47 1.74
CA ILE A 131 -1.14 4.51 2.62
C ILE A 131 -1.39 5.78 1.81
N GLU A 132 -0.38 6.20 1.03
CA GLU A 132 -0.48 7.31 0.09
C GLU A 132 0.27 6.98 -1.20
N LEU A 133 -0.13 7.60 -2.32
CA LEU A 133 0.47 7.53 -3.66
C LEU A 133 0.60 6.11 -4.25
N GLY A 134 0.76 5.09 -3.43
CA GLY A 134 1.07 3.74 -3.87
C GLY A 134 2.52 3.57 -4.32
N THR A 135 2.90 2.38 -4.72
CA THR A 135 4.22 2.12 -5.28
C THR A 135 4.23 2.34 -6.80
N VAL A 136 3.49 1.53 -7.56
CA VAL A 136 3.39 1.62 -9.03
C VAL A 136 2.73 2.93 -9.48
N THR A 137 1.75 3.41 -8.76
CA THR A 137 0.99 4.61 -9.13
C THR A 137 1.71 5.90 -8.76
N SER A 138 2.67 5.89 -7.83
CA SER A 138 3.38 7.10 -7.42
C SER A 138 4.07 7.83 -8.58
N PRO A 139 4.88 7.20 -9.46
CA PRO A 139 5.44 7.89 -10.62
C PRO A 139 4.37 8.32 -11.62
N ILE A 140 3.25 7.60 -11.71
CA ILE A 140 2.11 7.95 -12.57
C ILE A 140 1.47 9.27 -12.10
N TYR A 141 1.18 9.39 -10.80
CA TYR A 141 0.61 10.61 -10.22
C TYR A 141 1.56 11.80 -10.39
N GLN A 142 2.85 11.62 -10.08
CA GLN A 142 3.85 12.69 -10.23
C GLN A 142 4.04 13.12 -11.70
N ALA A 143 3.96 12.19 -12.66
CA ALA A 143 4.00 12.51 -14.08
C ALA A 143 2.75 13.31 -14.52
N HIS A 144 1.58 12.92 -14.04
CA HIS A 144 0.33 13.62 -14.30
C HIS A 144 0.36 15.05 -13.74
N GLU A 145 0.80 15.23 -12.49
CA GLU A 145 0.96 16.55 -11.85
C GLU A 145 1.93 17.46 -12.61
N LYS A 146 2.97 16.89 -13.22
CA LYS A 146 3.89 17.64 -14.11
C LYS A 146 3.32 17.91 -15.52
N GLY A 147 2.11 17.47 -15.81
CA GLY A 147 1.48 17.68 -17.12
C GLY A 147 2.06 16.79 -18.22
N ILE A 148 2.75 15.71 -17.88
CA ILE A 148 3.21 14.71 -18.86
C ILE A 148 1.97 13.95 -19.36
N LYS A 149 1.82 13.88 -20.69
CA LYS A 149 0.75 13.07 -21.28
C LYS A 149 1.04 11.59 -21.03
N ILE A 150 0.17 10.93 -20.29
CA ILE A 150 0.23 9.51 -19.98
C ILE A 150 -1.09 8.84 -20.32
N HIS A 151 -1.05 7.59 -20.70
CA HIS A 151 -2.21 6.72 -20.84
C HIS A 151 -1.96 5.39 -20.14
N ILE A 152 -2.86 5.00 -19.24
CA ILE A 152 -2.67 3.81 -18.42
C ILE A 152 -3.54 2.67 -18.95
N TRP A 153 -2.91 1.58 -19.34
CA TRP A 153 -3.57 0.32 -19.66
C TRP A 153 -3.68 -0.49 -18.38
N VAL A 154 -4.90 -0.75 -17.95
CA VAL A 154 -5.17 -1.38 -16.66
C VAL A 154 -5.65 -2.81 -16.92
N ASP A 155 -4.82 -3.80 -16.59
CA ASP A 155 -5.26 -5.20 -16.57
C ASP A 155 -6.36 -5.38 -15.52
N GLU A 156 -7.45 -6.08 -15.88
CA GLU A 156 -8.58 -6.33 -14.96
C GLU A 156 -8.16 -7.10 -13.70
N THR A 157 -7.16 -7.95 -13.81
CA THR A 157 -6.54 -8.77 -12.74
C THR A 157 -7.50 -9.81 -12.16
N ARG A 158 -7.82 -10.79 -12.98
CA ARG A 158 -8.61 -11.96 -12.55
C ARG A 158 -7.89 -12.74 -11.45
N PRO A 159 -8.57 -13.44 -10.52
CA PRO A 159 -10.05 -13.57 -10.44
C PRO A 159 -10.73 -12.48 -9.58
N ARG A 160 -9.99 -11.68 -8.77
CA ARG A 160 -10.58 -10.69 -7.85
C ARG A 160 -10.70 -9.29 -8.42
N ASN A 161 -10.22 -9.07 -9.62
CA ASN A 161 -10.37 -7.84 -10.39
C ASN A 161 -9.83 -6.58 -9.67
N GLN A 162 -8.66 -6.68 -9.04
CA GLN A 162 -8.06 -5.53 -8.34
C GLN A 162 -7.72 -4.38 -9.30
N GLY A 163 -7.34 -4.69 -10.53
CA GLY A 163 -7.13 -3.67 -11.56
C GLY A 163 -8.41 -2.91 -11.87
N SER A 164 -9.48 -3.62 -12.26
CA SER A 164 -10.75 -2.99 -12.63
C SER A 164 -11.47 -2.35 -11.46
N ASN A 165 -11.42 -2.95 -10.27
CA ASN A 165 -12.19 -2.46 -9.12
C ASN A 165 -11.46 -1.37 -8.33
N LEU A 166 -10.13 -1.38 -8.32
CA LEU A 166 -9.34 -0.47 -7.47
C LEU A 166 -8.47 0.46 -8.30
N THR A 167 -7.59 -0.04 -9.18
CA THR A 167 -6.68 0.82 -9.95
C THR A 167 -7.44 1.74 -10.90
N ALA A 168 -8.39 1.22 -11.67
CA ALA A 168 -9.24 2.05 -12.54
C ALA A 168 -10.05 3.08 -11.74
N PHE A 169 -10.57 2.70 -10.56
CA PHE A 169 -11.26 3.63 -9.67
C PHE A 169 -10.34 4.78 -9.21
N GLU A 170 -9.11 4.47 -8.75
CA GLU A 170 -8.16 5.48 -8.33
C GLU A 170 -7.80 6.44 -9.48
N LEU A 171 -7.46 5.89 -10.67
CA LEU A 171 -7.13 6.69 -11.84
C LEU A 171 -8.29 7.60 -12.28
N THR A 172 -9.53 7.09 -12.24
CA THR A 172 -10.74 7.90 -12.51
C THR A 172 -10.85 9.07 -11.52
N LYS A 173 -10.62 8.82 -10.24
CA LYS A 173 -10.70 9.88 -9.20
C LYS A 173 -9.63 10.95 -9.37
N HIS A 174 -8.49 10.61 -9.93
CA HIS A 174 -7.39 11.53 -10.20
C HIS A 174 -7.47 12.17 -11.62
N GLY A 175 -8.49 11.84 -12.43
CA GLY A 175 -8.63 12.36 -13.78
C GLY A 175 -7.54 11.88 -14.75
N ILE A 176 -6.94 10.71 -14.49
CA ILE A 176 -5.88 10.13 -15.33
C ILE A 176 -6.51 9.26 -16.40
N GLU A 177 -6.16 9.52 -17.67
CA GLU A 177 -6.64 8.73 -18.81
C GLU A 177 -6.18 7.28 -18.71
N HIS A 178 -7.14 6.36 -18.83
CA HIS A 178 -6.85 4.93 -18.75
C HIS A 178 -7.86 4.10 -19.55
N THR A 179 -7.44 2.90 -19.91
CA THR A 179 -8.28 1.89 -20.56
C THR A 179 -8.20 0.57 -19.79
N LEU A 180 -9.35 0.06 -19.39
CA LEU A 180 -9.44 -1.27 -18.78
C LEU A 180 -9.36 -2.35 -19.88
N VAL A 181 -8.49 -3.33 -19.68
CA VAL A 181 -8.26 -4.44 -20.61
C VAL A 181 -8.29 -5.78 -19.88
N VAL A 182 -8.56 -6.85 -20.63
CA VAL A 182 -8.44 -8.22 -20.10
C VAL A 182 -6.97 -8.61 -19.95
N ASP A 183 -6.66 -9.46 -18.97
CA ASP A 183 -5.28 -9.76 -18.54
C ASP A 183 -4.34 -10.25 -19.66
N ASN A 184 -4.86 -10.90 -20.67
CA ASN A 184 -4.04 -11.40 -21.79
C ASN A 184 -3.80 -10.37 -22.91
N THR A 185 -4.34 -9.16 -22.80
CA THR A 185 -4.16 -8.10 -23.81
C THR A 185 -2.77 -7.45 -23.72
N GLY A 186 -2.16 -7.40 -22.54
CA GLY A 186 -0.89 -6.72 -22.31
C GLY A 186 0.22 -7.14 -23.28
N GLY A 187 0.37 -8.44 -23.52
CA GLY A 187 1.35 -8.95 -24.49
C GLY A 187 1.11 -8.47 -25.93
N HIS A 188 -0.15 -8.34 -26.34
CA HIS A 188 -0.52 -7.79 -27.65
C HIS A 188 -0.19 -6.29 -27.74
N LEU A 189 -0.57 -5.52 -26.72
CA LEU A 189 -0.28 -4.07 -26.66
C LEU A 189 1.20 -3.73 -26.69
N MET A 190 2.06 -4.59 -26.12
CA MET A 190 3.51 -4.39 -26.14
C MET A 190 4.16 -4.68 -27.50
N GLN A 191 3.48 -5.38 -28.39
CA GLN A 191 4.00 -5.78 -29.70
C GLN A 191 3.52 -4.86 -30.84
N HIS A 192 2.49 -4.05 -30.59
CA HIS A 192 1.82 -3.18 -31.56
C HIS A 192 1.71 -1.75 -31.04
#